data_bca5fe7a4c5e1231cb41114a744962dd
#
_entry.id   bca5fe7a4c5e1231cb41114a744962dd
#
_cell.length_a   1.000
_cell.length_b   1.000
_cell.length_c   1.000
_cell.angle_alpha   90.00
_cell.angle_beta   90.00
_cell.angle_gamma   90.00
#
_symmetry.space_group_name_H-M   'P 1'
#
loop_
_entity.id
_entity.type
_entity.pdbx_description
1 polymer ?
#
loop_
_entity_poly.entity_id
_entity_poly.type
_entity_poly.pdbx_seq_one_letter_code
_entity_poly.pdbx_strand_id
1 'polypeptide(L)'
;TSGVSKVLNQACGPSAKPNKCGKCLAEQCCETEAACNANPECSAAYQCWKTCPDATCLAECFTKHEGGVQLFLEENACPLALCATPEGCLPDPSPEIICDNQYCRELRVACSVMLDCYLMWECHVDCTVLPVNEQPACITQCDQGRSQEALDAYDAWGLCSLAKCP
;
A
#
# COMPACT_ATOMS: atom_id res chain seq x y z
N THR A 1 -6.42 -25.28 -15.07
CA THR A 1 -6.43 -24.69 -13.71
C THR A 1 -5.42 -25.32 -12.74
N SER A 2 -4.79 -26.47 -13.06
CA SER A 2 -3.82 -27.14 -12.17
C SER A 2 -2.36 -26.68 -12.31
N GLY A 3 -2.02 -25.91 -13.35
CA GLY A 3 -0.64 -25.49 -13.63
C GLY A 3 -0.18 -24.28 -12.81
N VAL A 4 -1.06 -23.33 -12.60
CA VAL A 4 -0.77 -22.07 -11.90
C VAL A 4 -0.52 -22.33 -10.41
N SER A 5 -1.32 -23.19 -9.79
CA SER A 5 -1.18 -23.54 -8.36
C SER A 5 0.15 -24.23 -8.03
N LYS A 6 0.74 -24.94 -9.00
CA LYS A 6 2.02 -25.67 -8.80
C LYS A 6 3.25 -24.76 -8.91
N VAL A 7 3.17 -23.72 -9.74
CA VAL A 7 4.24 -22.71 -9.89
C VAL A 7 4.27 -21.78 -8.67
N LEU A 8 3.10 -21.38 -8.15
CA LEU A 8 2.96 -20.54 -6.95
C LEU A 8 3.51 -21.26 -5.70
N ASN A 9 3.21 -22.55 -5.52
CA ASN A 9 3.73 -23.33 -4.40
C ASN A 9 5.28 -23.54 -4.42
N GLN A 10 5.96 -23.32 -5.55
CA GLN A 10 7.42 -23.36 -5.61
C GLN A 10 8.06 -22.00 -5.33
N ALA A 11 7.34 -20.89 -5.54
CA ALA A 11 7.83 -19.54 -5.26
C ALA A 11 7.78 -19.20 -3.75
N CYS A 12 6.86 -19.84 -3.01
CA CYS A 12 6.67 -19.63 -1.57
C CYS A 12 7.58 -20.57 -0.76
N GLY A 13 8.86 -20.32 -0.81
CA GLY A 13 9.86 -21.02 0.02
C GLY A 13 10.00 -20.39 1.42
N PRO A 14 10.71 -21.08 2.34
CA PRO A 14 11.01 -20.48 3.64
C PRO A 14 11.71 -19.15 3.46
N SER A 15 11.22 -18.13 4.19
CA SER A 15 11.76 -16.77 4.14
C SER A 15 13.29 -16.75 4.30
N ALA A 16 13.96 -16.06 3.39
CA ALA A 16 15.40 -15.75 3.52
C ALA A 16 15.67 -14.79 4.72
N LYS A 17 14.63 -14.17 5.30
CA LYS A 17 14.72 -13.28 6.47
C LYS A 17 14.22 -14.04 7.71
N PRO A 18 15.10 -14.34 8.69
CA PRO A 18 14.73 -15.16 9.86
C PRO A 18 13.89 -14.40 10.90
N ASN A 19 13.49 -13.17 10.63
CA ASN A 19 12.65 -12.37 11.54
C ASN A 19 11.15 -12.69 11.37
N LYS A 20 10.35 -12.31 12.37
CA LYS A 20 8.90 -12.57 12.38
C LYS A 20 8.18 -11.97 11.17
N CYS A 21 8.60 -10.77 10.71
CA CYS A 21 8.06 -10.14 9.52
C CYS A 21 8.32 -10.98 8.27
N GLY A 22 9.57 -11.38 8.03
CA GLY A 22 9.92 -12.21 6.88
C GLY A 22 9.15 -13.54 6.85
N LYS A 23 8.92 -14.14 8.02
CA LYS A 23 8.10 -15.35 8.13
C LYS A 23 6.65 -15.07 7.74
N CYS A 24 6.03 -14.02 8.27
CA CYS A 24 4.66 -13.64 7.93
C CYS A 24 4.51 -13.35 6.42
N LEU A 25 5.42 -12.57 5.84
CA LEU A 25 5.40 -12.27 4.41
C LEU A 25 5.50 -13.54 3.56
N ALA A 26 6.40 -14.45 3.91
CA ALA A 26 6.56 -15.72 3.21
C ALA A 26 5.33 -16.65 3.33
N GLU A 27 4.62 -16.60 4.44
CA GLU A 27 3.45 -17.44 4.70
C GLU A 27 2.15 -16.84 4.14
N GLN A 28 2.01 -15.51 4.16
CA GLN A 28 0.75 -14.83 3.89
C GLN A 28 0.73 -14.04 2.58
N CYS A 29 1.87 -13.50 2.13
CA CYS A 29 1.96 -12.58 1.00
C CYS A 29 2.76 -13.13 -0.19
N CYS A 30 3.29 -14.34 -0.10
CA CYS A 30 4.16 -14.87 -1.14
C CYS A 30 3.45 -15.07 -2.49
N GLU A 31 2.13 -15.29 -2.50
CA GLU A 31 1.37 -15.43 -3.75
C GLU A 31 1.26 -14.10 -4.49
N THR A 32 1.02 -12.99 -3.77
CA THR A 32 0.98 -11.65 -4.36
C THR A 32 2.36 -11.21 -4.83
N GLU A 33 3.41 -11.46 -4.04
CA GLU A 33 4.80 -11.21 -4.43
C GLU A 33 5.19 -12.02 -5.68
N ALA A 34 4.86 -13.30 -5.73
CA ALA A 34 5.14 -14.15 -6.88
C ALA A 34 4.37 -13.71 -8.14
N ALA A 35 3.11 -13.27 -7.99
CA ALA A 35 2.31 -12.76 -9.10
C ALA A 35 2.90 -11.45 -9.66
N CYS A 36 3.31 -10.53 -8.81
CA CYS A 36 3.98 -9.30 -9.23
C CYS A 36 5.33 -9.60 -9.92
N ASN A 37 6.16 -10.44 -9.32
CA ASN A 37 7.46 -10.82 -9.88
C ASN A 37 7.36 -11.53 -11.25
N ALA A 38 6.28 -12.27 -11.48
CA ALA A 38 6.00 -12.93 -12.76
C ALA A 38 5.46 -11.97 -13.84
N ASN A 39 5.01 -10.77 -13.46
CA ASN A 39 4.50 -9.75 -14.37
C ASN A 39 5.59 -8.67 -14.60
N PRO A 40 6.14 -8.52 -15.84
CA PRO A 40 7.17 -7.54 -16.13
C PRO A 40 6.75 -6.10 -15.83
N GLU A 41 5.47 -5.74 -16.07
CA GLU A 41 4.95 -4.40 -15.80
C GLU A 41 4.84 -4.12 -14.30
N CYS A 42 4.45 -5.12 -13.48
CA CYS A 42 4.46 -4.98 -12.02
C CYS A 42 5.87 -4.79 -11.48
N SER A 43 6.83 -5.61 -11.95
CA SER A 43 8.23 -5.46 -11.57
C SER A 43 8.79 -4.09 -11.97
N ALA A 44 8.42 -3.57 -13.16
CA ALA A 44 8.83 -2.26 -13.64
C ALA A 44 8.17 -1.13 -12.81
N ALA A 45 6.88 -1.23 -12.50
CA ALA A 45 6.19 -0.30 -11.62
C ALA A 45 6.85 -0.22 -10.23
N TYR A 46 7.22 -1.37 -9.66
CA TYR A 46 7.92 -1.46 -8.38
C TYR A 46 9.31 -0.79 -8.39
N GLN A 47 10.09 -1.00 -9.46
CA GLN A 47 11.40 -0.34 -9.59
C GLN A 47 11.24 1.18 -9.79
N CYS A 48 10.24 1.59 -10.57
CA CYS A 48 9.94 3.01 -10.79
C CYS A 48 9.51 3.68 -9.46
N TRP A 49 8.57 3.08 -8.72
CA TRP A 49 8.14 3.55 -7.41
C TRP A 49 9.31 3.80 -6.45
N LYS A 50 10.27 2.89 -6.36
CA LYS A 50 11.45 3.03 -5.48
C LYS A 50 12.30 4.27 -5.76
N THR A 51 12.21 4.81 -6.97
CA THR A 51 13.01 5.96 -7.41
C THR A 51 12.23 7.26 -7.44
N CYS A 52 10.91 7.21 -7.20
CA CYS A 52 10.06 8.39 -7.19
C CYS A 52 10.27 9.22 -5.93
N PRO A 53 10.51 10.53 -6.05
CA PRO A 53 10.63 11.44 -4.94
C PRO A 53 9.28 11.94 -4.39
N ASP A 54 8.19 11.81 -5.16
CA ASP A 54 6.88 12.36 -4.84
C ASP A 54 5.73 11.63 -5.55
N ALA A 55 4.50 11.94 -5.17
CA ALA A 55 3.28 11.34 -5.71
C ALA A 55 3.05 11.64 -7.20
N THR A 56 3.57 12.75 -7.74
CA THR A 56 3.46 13.08 -9.18
C THR A 56 4.29 12.10 -10.00
N CYS A 57 5.55 11.89 -9.63
CA CYS A 57 6.40 10.87 -10.22
C CYS A 57 5.75 9.48 -10.15
N LEU A 58 5.14 9.15 -9.01
CA LEU A 58 4.47 7.87 -8.82
C LEU A 58 3.28 7.68 -9.76
N ALA A 59 2.46 8.73 -9.97
CA ALA A 59 1.35 8.69 -10.93
C ALA A 59 1.84 8.46 -12.37
N GLU A 60 2.96 9.10 -12.75
CA GLU A 60 3.60 8.87 -14.06
C GLU A 60 4.13 7.44 -14.20
N CYS A 61 4.75 6.89 -13.15
CA CYS A 61 5.19 5.50 -13.10
C CYS A 61 4.03 4.54 -13.36
N PHE A 62 2.91 4.74 -12.69
CA PHE A 62 1.75 3.86 -12.82
C PHE A 62 1.05 4.01 -14.17
N THR A 63 1.00 5.21 -14.72
CA THR A 63 0.51 5.42 -16.10
C THR A 63 1.38 4.68 -17.12
N LYS A 64 2.70 4.70 -16.94
CA LYS A 64 3.65 4.03 -17.83
C LYS A 64 3.57 2.50 -17.74
N HIS A 65 3.24 1.96 -16.57
CA HIS A 65 3.23 0.52 -16.27
C HIS A 65 1.83 0.03 -15.86
N GLU A 66 0.76 0.58 -16.47
CA GLU A 66 -0.64 0.33 -16.09
C GLU A 66 -1.01 -1.15 -16.01
N GLY A 67 -0.43 -1.99 -16.87
CA GLY A 67 -0.65 -3.45 -16.88
C GLY A 67 -0.14 -4.19 -15.63
N GLY A 68 0.64 -3.54 -14.78
CA GLY A 68 1.17 -4.12 -13.54
C GLY A 68 0.67 -3.45 -12.26
N VAL A 69 -0.03 -2.31 -12.38
CA VAL A 69 -0.39 -1.48 -11.21
C VAL A 69 -1.27 -2.22 -10.22
N GLN A 70 -2.29 -2.95 -10.66
CA GLN A 70 -3.18 -3.67 -9.76
C GLN A 70 -2.42 -4.72 -8.93
N LEU A 71 -1.53 -5.49 -9.56
CA LEU A 71 -0.69 -6.46 -8.85
C LEU A 71 0.27 -5.78 -7.87
N PHE A 72 0.82 -4.62 -8.25
CA PHE A 72 1.65 -3.80 -7.36
C PHE A 72 0.87 -3.35 -6.12
N LEU A 73 -0.36 -2.84 -6.29
CA LEU A 73 -1.20 -2.39 -5.17
C LEU A 73 -1.56 -3.56 -4.24
N GLU A 74 -1.91 -4.73 -4.80
CA GLU A 74 -2.20 -5.93 -4.02
C GLU A 74 -0.98 -6.43 -3.24
N GLU A 75 0.22 -6.42 -3.85
CA GLU A 75 1.48 -6.77 -3.18
C GLU A 75 1.74 -5.81 -2.00
N ASN A 76 1.62 -4.49 -2.21
CA ASN A 76 1.83 -3.52 -1.14
C ASN A 76 0.77 -3.57 -0.03
N ALA A 77 -0.49 -3.86 -0.38
CA ALA A 77 -1.57 -3.99 0.59
C ALA A 77 -1.45 -5.25 1.45
N CYS A 78 -0.88 -6.34 0.94
CA CYS A 78 -0.80 -7.61 1.64
C CYS A 78 -0.06 -7.52 2.99
N PRO A 79 1.15 -6.93 3.10
CA PRO A 79 1.81 -6.73 4.38
C PRO A 79 0.95 -5.93 5.37
N LEU A 80 0.26 -4.89 4.90
CA LEU A 80 -0.62 -4.07 5.72
C LEU A 80 -1.83 -4.87 6.22
N ALA A 81 -2.40 -5.70 5.35
CA ALA A 81 -3.58 -6.50 5.66
C ALA A 81 -3.28 -7.64 6.65
N LEU A 82 -2.16 -8.34 6.48
CA LEU A 82 -1.92 -9.62 7.13
C LEU A 82 -0.73 -9.62 8.10
N CYS A 83 0.28 -8.77 7.88
CA CYS A 83 1.52 -8.80 8.64
C CYS A 83 1.79 -7.54 9.47
N ALA A 84 0.94 -6.52 9.39
CA ALA A 84 1.11 -5.25 10.12
C ALA A 84 0.65 -5.39 11.58
N THR A 85 1.36 -6.22 12.34
CA THR A 85 1.19 -6.39 13.79
C THR A 85 2.45 -5.95 14.52
N PRO A 86 2.38 -5.58 15.83
CA PRO A 86 3.55 -5.24 16.63
C PRO A 86 4.60 -6.35 16.65
N GLU A 87 4.17 -7.61 16.56
CA GLU A 87 5.06 -8.76 16.51
C GLU A 87 5.51 -9.10 15.07
N GLY A 88 4.92 -8.48 14.06
CA GLY A 88 5.14 -8.76 12.64
C GLY A 88 6.06 -7.77 11.94
N CYS A 89 5.51 -7.05 10.95
CA CYS A 89 6.27 -6.18 10.04
C CYS A 89 6.31 -4.69 10.43
N LEU A 90 5.77 -4.32 11.58
CA LEU A 90 5.84 -2.93 12.04
C LEU A 90 7.00 -2.77 13.05
N PRO A 91 8.20 -2.34 12.62
CA PRO A 91 9.25 -1.97 13.56
C PRO A 91 8.87 -0.65 14.24
N ASP A 92 8.77 -0.66 15.57
CA ASP A 92 8.44 0.52 16.40
C ASP A 92 7.28 1.39 15.86
N PRO A 93 6.09 0.80 15.63
CA PRO A 93 4.97 1.56 15.11
C PRO A 93 4.52 2.60 16.15
N SER A 94 4.19 3.81 15.70
CA SER A 94 3.58 4.79 16.57
C SER A 94 2.24 4.25 17.14
N PRO A 95 1.79 4.75 18.32
CA PRO A 95 0.50 4.35 18.87
C PRO A 95 -0.67 4.51 17.88
N GLU A 96 -0.62 5.55 17.03
CA GLU A 96 -1.61 5.81 15.99
C GLU A 96 -1.61 4.71 14.94
N ILE A 97 -0.45 4.27 14.47
CA ILE A 97 -0.33 3.18 13.47
C ILE A 97 -0.84 1.86 14.05
N ILE A 98 -0.52 1.56 15.33
CA ILE A 98 -1.03 0.36 16.02
C ILE A 98 -2.55 0.40 16.07
N CYS A 99 -3.10 1.53 16.53
CA CYS A 99 -4.54 1.74 16.64
C CYS A 99 -5.25 1.63 15.29
N ASP A 100 -4.71 2.29 14.27
CA ASP A 100 -5.26 2.27 12.91
C ASP A 100 -5.30 0.83 12.35
N ASN A 101 -4.24 0.07 12.53
CA ASN A 101 -4.21 -1.35 12.13
C ASN A 101 -5.14 -2.24 12.95
N GLN A 102 -5.43 -1.88 14.19
CA GLN A 102 -6.33 -2.63 15.05
C GLN A 102 -7.80 -2.40 14.71
N TYR A 103 -8.19 -1.15 14.43
CA TYR A 103 -9.58 -0.75 14.31
C TYR A 103 -10.02 -0.33 12.91
N CYS A 104 -9.10 0.15 12.06
CA CYS A 104 -9.41 0.72 10.75
C CYS A 104 -8.74 -0.02 9.58
N ARG A 105 -8.11 -1.17 9.86
CA ARG A 105 -7.33 -1.92 8.87
C ARG A 105 -8.07 -2.22 7.56
N GLU A 106 -9.33 -2.66 7.65
CA GLU A 106 -10.10 -3.02 6.45
C GLU A 106 -10.30 -1.82 5.52
N LEU A 107 -10.58 -0.64 6.08
CA LEU A 107 -10.75 0.60 5.33
C LEU A 107 -9.42 1.06 4.71
N ARG A 108 -8.34 0.96 5.46
CA ARG A 108 -6.99 1.27 4.98
C ARG A 108 -6.58 0.35 3.82
N VAL A 109 -6.83 -0.96 3.94
CA VAL A 109 -6.54 -1.93 2.88
C VAL A 109 -7.39 -1.65 1.65
N ALA A 110 -8.69 -1.34 1.81
CA ALA A 110 -9.58 -0.99 0.70
C ALA A 110 -9.06 0.24 -0.08
N CYS A 111 -8.58 1.27 0.62
CA CYS A 111 -7.92 2.42 -0.02
C CYS A 111 -6.61 2.01 -0.71
N SER A 112 -5.79 1.17 -0.07
CA SER A 112 -4.46 0.80 -0.59
C SER A 112 -4.50 -0.02 -1.89
N VAL A 113 -5.59 -0.74 -2.18
CA VAL A 113 -5.75 -1.50 -3.44
C VAL A 113 -6.47 -0.70 -4.54
N MET A 114 -6.92 0.50 -4.24
CA MET A 114 -7.57 1.43 -5.17
C MET A 114 -6.55 2.49 -5.62
N LEU A 115 -6.20 2.52 -6.91
CA LEU A 115 -5.13 3.38 -7.43
C LEU A 115 -5.31 4.86 -7.04
N ASP A 116 -6.49 5.43 -7.27
CA ASP A 116 -6.75 6.84 -6.96
C ASP A 116 -6.62 7.14 -5.46
N CYS A 117 -7.10 6.23 -4.60
CA CYS A 117 -7.00 6.38 -3.14
C CYS A 117 -5.54 6.24 -2.68
N TYR A 118 -4.79 5.29 -3.23
CA TYR A 118 -3.37 5.11 -2.93
C TYR A 118 -2.55 6.35 -3.32
N LEU A 119 -2.75 6.88 -4.53
CA LEU A 119 -2.07 8.10 -4.99
C LEU A 119 -2.44 9.34 -4.18
N MET A 120 -3.70 9.44 -3.75
CA MET A 120 -4.16 10.52 -2.88
C MET A 120 -3.48 10.44 -1.51
N TRP A 121 -3.41 9.24 -0.91
CA TRP A 121 -2.71 9.03 0.35
C TRP A 121 -1.22 9.41 0.26
N GLU A 122 -0.50 8.95 -0.76
CA GLU A 122 0.92 9.33 -0.97
C GLU A 122 1.07 10.85 -1.13
N CYS A 123 0.18 11.50 -1.89
CA CYS A 123 0.19 12.95 -2.06
C CYS A 123 -0.06 13.68 -0.72
N HIS A 124 -0.99 13.21 0.11
CA HIS A 124 -1.23 13.77 1.44
C HIS A 124 0.01 13.61 2.35
N VAL A 125 0.71 12.47 2.26
CA VAL A 125 1.98 12.27 2.99
C VAL A 125 3.01 13.32 2.54
N ASP A 126 3.15 13.58 1.24
CA ASP A 126 4.04 14.63 0.73
C ASP A 126 3.66 16.01 1.27
N CYS A 127 2.36 16.29 1.46
CA CYS A 127 1.92 17.56 2.03
C CYS A 127 2.34 17.75 3.50
N THR A 128 2.55 16.67 4.27
CA THR A 128 2.91 16.76 5.70
C THR A 128 4.28 17.39 5.95
N VAL A 129 5.18 17.36 4.97
CA VAL A 129 6.53 17.96 5.09
C VAL A 129 6.53 19.45 4.81
N LEU A 130 5.41 20.01 4.29
CA LEU A 130 5.27 21.44 4.03
C LEU A 130 4.98 22.23 5.32
N PRO A 131 5.24 23.56 5.33
CA PRO A 131 4.79 24.43 6.40
C PRO A 131 3.29 24.31 6.64
N VAL A 132 2.85 24.32 7.90
CA VAL A 132 1.46 24.07 8.32
C VAL A 132 0.45 24.95 7.57
N ASN A 133 0.81 26.20 7.26
CA ASN A 133 -0.04 27.14 6.51
C ASN A 133 -0.19 26.78 5.02
N GLU A 134 0.65 25.93 4.47
CA GLU A 134 0.62 25.48 3.06
C GLU A 134 -0.06 24.10 2.90
N GLN A 135 -0.12 23.30 3.96
CA GLN A 135 -0.70 21.96 3.92
C GLN A 135 -2.15 21.92 3.41
N PRO A 136 -3.09 22.81 3.84
CA PRO A 136 -4.47 22.74 3.36
C PRO A 136 -4.62 22.93 1.85
N ALA A 137 -3.82 23.80 1.25
CA ALA A 137 -3.82 24.03 -0.19
C ALA A 137 -3.26 22.80 -0.95
N CYS A 138 -2.19 22.22 -0.43
CA CYS A 138 -1.59 20.99 -0.96
C CYS A 138 -2.58 19.82 -0.91
N ILE A 139 -3.22 19.57 0.23
CA ILE A 139 -4.24 18.51 0.41
C ILE A 139 -5.39 18.71 -0.60
N THR A 140 -5.93 19.92 -0.71
CA THR A 140 -6.99 20.22 -1.69
C THR A 140 -6.54 19.90 -3.12
N GLN A 141 -5.28 20.13 -3.46
CA GLN A 141 -4.74 19.80 -4.77
C GLN A 141 -4.61 18.28 -4.98
N CYS A 142 -4.26 17.52 -3.96
CA CYS A 142 -4.19 16.05 -4.01
C CYS A 142 -5.56 15.43 -4.32
N ASP A 143 -6.64 16.01 -3.83
CA ASP A 143 -8.01 15.51 -4.00
C ASP A 143 -8.58 15.83 -5.38
N GLN A 144 -8.03 16.84 -6.07
CA GLN A 144 -8.51 17.25 -7.39
C GLN A 144 -8.31 16.17 -8.45
N GLY A 145 -9.39 15.86 -9.19
CA GLY A 145 -9.37 14.91 -10.28
C GLY A 145 -9.43 13.44 -9.84
N ARG A 146 -9.57 13.18 -8.54
CA ARG A 146 -9.79 11.82 -8.02
C ARG A 146 -11.24 11.36 -8.22
N SER A 147 -11.44 10.05 -8.31
CA SER A 147 -12.77 9.47 -8.36
C SER A 147 -13.51 9.68 -7.04
N GLN A 148 -14.85 9.81 -7.09
CA GLN A 148 -15.65 9.94 -5.87
C GLN A 148 -15.48 8.71 -4.97
N GLU A 149 -15.34 7.52 -5.55
CA GLU A 149 -15.11 6.28 -4.82
C GLU A 149 -13.81 6.32 -3.99
N ALA A 150 -12.74 6.90 -4.55
CA ALA A 150 -11.47 7.05 -3.84
C ALA A 150 -11.57 8.08 -2.71
N LEU A 151 -12.27 9.20 -2.93
CA LEU A 151 -12.53 10.21 -1.90
C LEU A 151 -13.33 9.60 -0.74
N ASP A 152 -14.42 8.89 -1.04
CA ASP A 152 -15.27 8.23 -0.04
C ASP A 152 -14.50 7.16 0.77
N ALA A 153 -13.64 6.38 0.10
CA ALA A 153 -12.81 5.37 0.76
C ALA A 153 -11.77 6.00 1.70
N TYR A 154 -11.14 7.07 1.26
CA TYR A 154 -10.15 7.81 2.06
C TYR A 154 -10.80 8.47 3.27
N ASP A 155 -11.95 9.15 3.07
CA ASP A 155 -12.71 9.78 4.14
C ASP A 155 -13.20 8.76 5.17
N ALA A 156 -13.69 7.60 4.71
CA ALA A 156 -14.13 6.53 5.60
C ALA A 156 -12.98 6.03 6.49
N TRP A 157 -11.78 5.87 5.92
CA TRP A 157 -10.59 5.52 6.70
C TRP A 157 -10.22 6.64 7.68
N GLY A 158 -10.12 7.89 7.23
CA GLY A 158 -9.80 9.05 8.07
C GLY A 158 -10.77 9.23 9.23
N LEU A 159 -12.09 9.10 8.99
CA LEU A 159 -13.12 9.18 10.03
C LEU A 159 -13.00 8.03 11.05
N CYS A 160 -12.64 6.82 10.58
CA CYS A 160 -12.38 5.70 11.48
C CYS A 160 -11.18 6.00 12.38
N SER A 161 -10.06 6.47 11.82
CA SER A 161 -8.84 6.83 12.57
C SER A 161 -9.15 7.90 13.61
N LEU A 162 -9.83 8.98 13.23
CA LEU A 162 -10.24 10.04 14.17
C LEU A 162 -11.16 9.55 15.29
N ALA A 163 -12.06 8.63 14.98
CA ALA A 163 -13.04 8.12 15.96
C ALA A 163 -12.46 7.07 16.92
N LYS A 164 -11.45 6.32 16.50
CA LYS A 164 -10.92 5.15 17.23
C LYS A 164 -9.51 5.38 17.77
N CYS A 165 -8.75 6.29 17.18
CA CYS A 165 -7.34 6.51 17.44
C CYS A 165 -7.08 7.98 17.84
N PRO A 166 -7.43 8.36 19.08
CA PRO A 166 -7.29 9.72 19.60
C PRO A 166 -5.82 10.12 19.83
#